data_935199691fc3a52d1defab579f648bc9
#
_entry.id   935199691fc3a52d1defab579f648bc9
#
_cell.length_a   1.000
_cell.length_b   1.000
_cell.length_c   1.000
_cell.angle_alpha   90.00
_cell.angle_beta   90.00
_cell.angle_gamma   90.00
#
_symmetry.space_group_name_H-M   'P 1'
#
loop_
_entity.id
_entity.type
_entity.pdbx_description
1 polymer ?
#
loop_
_entity_poly.entity_id
_entity_poly.type
_entity_poly.pdbx_seq_one_letter_code
_entity_poly.pdbx_strand_id
1 'polypeptide(L)'
;DNNNEHDNKEVIARILKLRQQKAQLFGYDTFAEFQLEDKMAKTPEAAYNLLMTIWNAAVPKAKAEAAELQKMMDAEGKGEKLEAWDWWYYTEKLREQKYALSESELRPYFSLDNVRKGAFMVSEKLFGMKFQKVEGLDTYHPEVETFEVLDADGSHLALFYTDYFPRATKRAGAWMNNIVDASNIDGENQRPMIVNVGNFTAPTADTPSLLNIDETRTLFHELGHALHGFLTQVKYPSVSGTSVARDFVELPSQIMEHWAIEPEVLKMYALHYETGEPITDELIAKMQAASSFNSGFETMELVGAALLDMEFHMLNDYTGFEANAFEKSVADKIGLLPQIAFRYRGPYFSHVFSGGYAVGYYSYLWAEVLDADGFEAFREKGIFDEATGRSFRTNILEMGGSEEPMTLYKRFRGAEPNPEALLRNRGLID
;
A
#
# COMPACT_ATOMS: atom_id res chain seq x y z
N ASP A 1 7.30 -22.48 -10.22
CA ASP A 1 6.14 -22.25 -11.04
C ASP A 1 6.45 -22.20 -12.55
N ASN A 2 7.60 -21.85 -12.96
CA ASN A 2 7.99 -21.56 -14.34
C ASN A 2 8.41 -22.82 -15.11
N ASN A 3 7.50 -23.75 -15.33
CA ASN A 3 7.73 -25.05 -16.00
C ASN A 3 8.69 -26.00 -15.24
N ASN A 4 8.66 -25.96 -13.92
CA ASN A 4 9.34 -26.90 -13.03
C ASN A 4 8.33 -27.75 -12.24
N GLU A 5 8.78 -28.56 -11.29
CA GLU A 5 7.94 -29.41 -10.44
C GLU A 5 6.94 -28.64 -9.55
N HIS A 6 7.08 -27.32 -9.42
CA HIS A 6 6.20 -26.44 -8.65
C HIS A 6 5.31 -25.57 -9.54
N ASP A 7 5.01 -26.03 -10.75
CA ASP A 7 4.17 -25.30 -11.71
C ASP A 7 2.70 -25.23 -11.26
N ASN A 8 2.19 -24.02 -11.07
CA ASN A 8 0.84 -23.75 -10.58
C ASN A 8 -0.20 -23.46 -11.68
N LYS A 9 0.14 -23.54 -12.97
CA LYS A 9 -0.77 -23.16 -14.06
C LYS A 9 -2.07 -23.96 -14.06
N GLU A 10 -2.01 -25.26 -13.86
CA GLU A 10 -3.22 -26.11 -13.76
C GLU A 10 -4.02 -25.82 -12.49
N VAL A 11 -3.32 -25.52 -11.37
CA VAL A 11 -3.96 -25.15 -10.11
C VAL A 11 -4.78 -23.86 -10.27
N ILE A 12 -4.20 -22.85 -10.95
CA ILE A 12 -4.88 -21.58 -11.24
C ILE A 12 -6.12 -21.81 -12.10
N ALA A 13 -6.00 -22.57 -13.19
CA ALA A 13 -7.11 -22.89 -14.07
C ALA A 13 -8.27 -23.53 -13.28
N ARG A 14 -7.95 -24.43 -12.36
CA ARG A 14 -8.93 -25.09 -11.49
C ARG A 14 -9.55 -24.12 -10.48
N ILE A 15 -8.73 -23.24 -9.85
CA ILE A 15 -9.23 -22.22 -8.91
C ILE A 15 -10.22 -21.29 -9.61
N LEU A 16 -9.86 -20.75 -10.77
CA LEU A 16 -10.69 -19.82 -11.54
C LEU A 16 -12.03 -20.47 -11.92
N LYS A 17 -11.99 -21.70 -12.42
CA LYS A 17 -13.21 -22.47 -12.74
C LYS A 17 -14.09 -22.69 -11.51
N LEU A 18 -13.51 -23.02 -10.35
CA LEU A 18 -14.28 -23.22 -9.12
C LEU A 18 -14.86 -21.90 -8.58
N ARG A 19 -14.15 -20.79 -8.71
CA ARG A 19 -14.66 -19.45 -8.39
C ARG A 19 -15.86 -19.07 -9.24
N GLN A 20 -15.80 -19.32 -10.55
CA GLN A 20 -16.94 -19.11 -11.45
C GLN A 20 -18.14 -19.98 -11.04
N GLN A 21 -17.92 -21.26 -10.82
CA GLN A 21 -19.00 -22.16 -10.39
C GLN A 21 -19.62 -21.70 -9.06
N LYS A 22 -18.81 -21.21 -8.14
CA LYS A 22 -19.29 -20.60 -6.90
C LYS A 22 -20.18 -19.38 -7.19
N ALA A 23 -19.76 -18.45 -8.04
CA ALA A 23 -20.56 -17.27 -8.41
C ALA A 23 -21.90 -17.66 -9.03
N GLN A 24 -21.90 -18.64 -9.93
CA GLN A 24 -23.12 -19.16 -10.57
C GLN A 24 -24.12 -19.78 -9.57
N LEU A 25 -23.65 -20.43 -8.50
CA LEU A 25 -24.53 -20.91 -7.41
C LEU A 25 -25.28 -19.78 -6.70
N PHE A 26 -24.71 -18.55 -6.71
CA PHE A 26 -25.32 -17.35 -6.14
C PHE A 26 -26.05 -16.49 -7.18
N GLY A 27 -26.12 -16.94 -8.45
CA GLY A 27 -26.85 -16.26 -9.51
C GLY A 27 -26.09 -15.18 -10.27
N TYR A 28 -24.76 -15.14 -10.15
CA TYR A 28 -23.88 -14.22 -10.89
C TYR A 28 -23.26 -14.94 -12.10
N ASP A 29 -23.08 -14.22 -13.19
CA ASP A 29 -22.45 -14.76 -14.40
C ASP A 29 -20.95 -14.93 -14.24
N THR A 30 -20.29 -13.98 -13.54
CA THR A 30 -18.85 -13.97 -13.31
C THR A 30 -18.49 -13.91 -11.83
N PHE A 31 -17.29 -14.34 -11.51
CA PHE A 31 -16.79 -14.21 -10.13
C PHE A 31 -16.52 -12.75 -9.76
N ALA A 32 -16.20 -11.90 -10.74
CA ALA A 32 -16.00 -10.47 -10.52
C ALA A 32 -17.30 -9.79 -10.05
N GLU A 33 -18.44 -10.08 -10.67
CA GLU A 33 -19.74 -9.55 -10.22
C GLU A 33 -20.06 -9.99 -8.79
N PHE A 34 -19.92 -11.29 -8.49
CA PHE A 34 -20.14 -11.83 -7.15
C PHE A 34 -19.27 -11.16 -6.09
N GLN A 35 -17.99 -10.93 -6.40
CA GLN A 35 -17.02 -10.40 -5.43
C GLN A 35 -17.18 -8.89 -5.18
N LEU A 36 -17.66 -8.12 -6.15
CA LEU A 36 -17.74 -6.67 -6.07
C LEU A 36 -19.06 -6.13 -5.53
N GLU A 37 -20.08 -6.97 -5.39
CA GLU A 37 -21.41 -6.56 -4.93
C GLU A 37 -21.38 -5.77 -3.60
N ASP A 38 -20.56 -6.21 -2.66
CA ASP A 38 -20.43 -5.62 -1.32
C ASP A 38 -19.21 -4.67 -1.18
N LYS A 39 -18.56 -4.29 -2.28
CA LYS A 39 -17.42 -3.36 -2.31
C LYS A 39 -17.89 -1.94 -2.67
N MET A 40 -16.99 -0.94 -2.54
CA MET A 40 -17.30 0.44 -2.95
C MET A 40 -17.52 0.54 -4.47
N ALA A 41 -16.76 -0.19 -5.26
CA ALA A 41 -16.87 -0.21 -6.72
C ALA A 41 -18.21 -0.78 -7.21
N LYS A 42 -18.85 -1.68 -6.46
CA LYS A 42 -20.15 -2.32 -6.76
C LYS A 42 -20.18 -3.19 -8.01
N THR A 43 -19.51 -2.79 -9.09
CA THR A 43 -19.51 -3.51 -10.37
C THR A 43 -18.12 -3.66 -10.97
N PRO A 44 -17.89 -4.72 -11.78
CA PRO A 44 -16.64 -4.87 -12.52
C PRO A 44 -16.30 -3.68 -13.43
N GLU A 45 -17.31 -3.10 -14.07
CA GLU A 45 -17.16 -1.97 -14.96
C GLU A 45 -16.64 -0.72 -14.23
N ALA A 46 -17.12 -0.45 -13.01
CA ALA A 46 -16.66 0.71 -12.24
C ALA A 46 -15.18 0.57 -11.86
N ALA A 47 -14.77 -0.61 -11.37
CA ALA A 47 -13.38 -0.90 -11.05
C ALA A 47 -12.49 -0.84 -12.31
N TYR A 48 -12.91 -1.46 -13.41
CA TYR A 48 -12.18 -1.50 -14.67
C TYR A 48 -12.03 -0.11 -15.30
N ASN A 49 -13.07 0.72 -15.26
CA ASN A 49 -13.03 2.08 -15.79
C ASN A 49 -12.04 2.97 -15.01
N LEU A 50 -12.01 2.86 -13.69
CA LEU A 50 -10.98 3.56 -12.89
C LEU A 50 -9.57 3.10 -13.30
N LEU A 51 -9.33 1.81 -13.36
CA LEU A 51 -8.04 1.26 -13.79
C LEU A 51 -7.63 1.77 -15.16
N MET A 52 -8.55 1.78 -16.15
CA MET A 52 -8.26 2.27 -17.49
C MET A 52 -8.05 3.79 -17.55
N THR A 53 -8.69 4.55 -16.66
CA THR A 53 -8.44 6.00 -16.55
C THR A 53 -6.99 6.25 -16.12
N ILE A 54 -6.52 5.56 -15.09
CA ILE A 54 -5.14 5.67 -14.59
C ILE A 54 -4.15 5.12 -15.64
N TRP A 55 -4.47 3.97 -16.26
CA TRP A 55 -3.66 3.35 -17.30
C TRP A 55 -3.39 4.30 -18.48
N ASN A 56 -4.45 4.91 -19.00
CA ASN A 56 -4.35 5.82 -20.14
C ASN A 56 -3.52 7.07 -19.81
N ALA A 57 -3.55 7.54 -18.57
CA ALA A 57 -2.69 8.64 -18.13
C ALA A 57 -1.23 8.20 -17.96
N ALA A 58 -0.96 6.96 -17.55
CA ALA A 58 0.39 6.44 -17.33
C ALA A 58 1.15 6.09 -18.61
N VAL A 59 0.46 5.59 -19.65
CA VAL A 59 1.08 5.12 -20.91
C VAL A 59 2.00 6.15 -21.57
N PRO A 60 1.61 7.44 -21.75
CA PRO A 60 2.50 8.43 -22.36
C PRO A 60 3.78 8.64 -21.57
N LYS A 61 3.68 8.68 -20.23
CA LYS A 61 4.83 8.86 -19.35
C LYS A 61 5.77 7.66 -19.38
N ALA A 62 5.25 6.44 -19.25
CA ALA A 62 6.05 5.22 -19.36
C ALA A 62 6.78 5.09 -20.71
N LYS A 63 6.14 5.51 -21.81
CA LYS A 63 6.79 5.59 -23.13
C LYS A 63 7.95 6.59 -23.17
N ALA A 64 7.78 7.75 -22.53
CA ALA A 64 8.84 8.74 -22.42
C ALA A 64 10.01 8.23 -21.56
N GLU A 65 9.70 7.58 -20.44
CA GLU A 65 10.69 6.94 -19.57
C GLU A 65 11.47 5.84 -20.32
N ALA A 66 10.78 4.94 -21.02
CA ALA A 66 11.43 3.91 -21.85
C ALA A 66 12.38 4.53 -22.91
N ALA A 67 11.97 5.63 -23.53
CA ALA A 67 12.79 6.30 -24.52
C ALA A 67 14.04 6.96 -23.92
N GLU A 68 13.97 7.45 -22.69
CA GLU A 68 15.15 7.98 -21.97
C GLU A 68 16.13 6.86 -21.58
N LEU A 69 15.61 5.74 -21.09
CA LEU A 69 16.45 4.57 -20.77
C LEU A 69 17.11 3.99 -22.02
N GLN A 70 16.38 3.91 -23.15
CA GLN A 70 16.95 3.49 -24.44
C GLN A 70 18.10 4.40 -24.88
N LYS A 71 17.96 5.74 -24.77
CA LYS A 71 19.04 6.68 -25.10
C LYS A 71 20.28 6.47 -24.25
N MET A 72 20.12 6.15 -22.98
CA MET A 72 21.23 5.85 -22.08
C MET A 72 21.92 4.56 -22.51
N MET A 73 21.16 3.53 -22.82
CA MET A 73 21.68 2.24 -23.32
C MET A 73 22.43 2.43 -24.67
N ASP A 74 21.89 3.22 -25.58
CA ASP A 74 22.53 3.52 -26.87
C ASP A 74 23.85 4.24 -26.69
N ALA A 75 23.93 5.19 -25.72
CA ALA A 75 25.17 5.91 -25.41
C ALA A 75 26.30 5.00 -24.88
N GLU A 76 25.98 3.86 -24.31
CA GLU A 76 26.93 2.80 -23.92
C GLU A 76 27.39 1.93 -25.10
N GLY A 77 26.85 2.16 -26.31
CA GLY A 77 27.32 1.49 -27.53
C GLY A 77 26.82 0.07 -27.70
N LYS A 78 25.78 -0.35 -26.95
CA LYS A 78 25.27 -1.74 -26.99
C LYS A 78 24.43 -2.03 -28.22
N GLY A 79 23.77 -1.01 -28.85
CA GLY A 79 23.01 -1.15 -30.08
C GLY A 79 21.82 -2.11 -30.03
N GLU A 80 21.40 -2.48 -28.82
CA GLU A 80 20.30 -3.40 -28.52
C GLU A 80 19.05 -2.61 -28.14
N LYS A 81 17.89 -3.24 -28.18
CA LYS A 81 16.66 -2.65 -27.67
C LYS A 81 16.55 -2.86 -26.17
N LEU A 82 16.01 -1.85 -25.47
CA LEU A 82 15.68 -1.95 -24.07
C LEU A 82 14.63 -3.06 -23.86
N GLU A 83 14.94 -4.02 -23.02
CA GLU A 83 14.06 -5.12 -22.63
C GLU A 83 13.62 -4.96 -21.17
N ALA A 84 12.61 -5.71 -20.73
CA ALA A 84 12.05 -5.58 -19.39
C ALA A 84 13.08 -5.84 -18.27
N TRP A 85 14.06 -6.71 -18.49
CA TRP A 85 15.13 -6.99 -17.52
C TRP A 85 16.20 -5.89 -17.42
N ASP A 86 16.26 -4.96 -18.39
CA ASP A 86 17.22 -3.84 -18.40
C ASP A 86 16.67 -2.63 -17.64
N TRP A 87 15.34 -2.55 -17.45
CA TRP A 87 14.65 -1.37 -16.94
C TRP A 87 15.25 -0.85 -15.64
N TRP A 88 15.31 -1.68 -14.61
CA TRP A 88 15.80 -1.26 -13.28
C TRP A 88 17.26 -0.82 -13.29
N TYR A 89 18.12 -1.49 -14.07
CA TYR A 89 19.53 -1.14 -14.18
C TYR A 89 19.73 0.27 -14.74
N TYR A 90 19.02 0.59 -15.82
CA TYR A 90 19.13 1.92 -16.44
C TYR A 90 18.36 2.98 -15.67
N THR A 91 17.27 2.65 -15.01
CA THR A 91 16.53 3.54 -14.12
C THR A 91 17.42 4.05 -12.99
N GLU A 92 18.17 3.18 -12.33
CA GLU A 92 19.07 3.59 -11.24
C GLU A 92 20.17 4.52 -11.73
N LYS A 93 20.82 4.21 -12.85
CA LYS A 93 21.81 5.07 -13.47
C LYS A 93 21.23 6.45 -13.84
N LEU A 94 20.04 6.48 -14.41
CA LEU A 94 19.38 7.72 -14.81
C LEU A 94 18.98 8.55 -13.60
N ARG A 95 18.57 7.91 -12.53
CA ARG A 95 18.23 8.56 -11.25
C ARG A 95 19.45 9.26 -10.65
N GLU A 96 20.59 8.55 -10.57
CA GLU A 96 21.84 9.15 -10.12
C GLU A 96 22.27 10.35 -10.99
N GLN A 97 22.16 10.19 -12.32
CA GLN A 97 22.55 11.26 -13.24
C GLN A 97 21.65 12.51 -13.15
N LYS A 98 20.34 12.33 -12.98
CA LYS A 98 19.37 13.43 -12.95
C LYS A 98 19.29 14.15 -11.62
N TYR A 99 19.33 13.40 -10.53
CA TYR A 99 18.99 13.94 -9.20
C TYR A 99 20.17 13.95 -8.24
N ALA A 100 21.30 13.32 -8.60
CA ALA A 100 22.44 13.15 -7.71
C ALA A 100 22.00 12.68 -6.31
N LEU A 101 21.10 11.70 -6.28
CA LEU A 101 20.50 11.16 -5.07
C LEU A 101 20.80 9.65 -5.02
N SER A 102 21.51 9.23 -3.98
CA SER A 102 21.78 7.82 -3.74
C SER A 102 21.06 7.33 -2.47
N GLU A 103 20.71 6.06 -2.44
CA GLU A 103 20.17 5.41 -1.23
C GLU A 103 21.17 5.49 -0.07
N SER A 104 22.44 5.42 -0.36
CA SER A 104 23.50 5.48 0.65
C SER A 104 23.59 6.84 1.36
N GLU A 105 23.17 7.94 0.71
CA GLU A 105 23.08 9.26 1.32
C GLU A 105 21.84 9.42 2.20
N LEU A 106 20.74 8.70 1.87
CA LEU A 106 19.47 8.82 2.58
C LEU A 106 19.37 7.90 3.80
N ARG A 107 19.78 6.62 3.68
CA ARG A 107 19.66 5.63 4.75
C ARG A 107 20.15 6.07 6.12
N PRO A 108 21.24 6.83 6.28
CA PRO A 108 21.70 7.30 7.59
C PRO A 108 20.68 8.13 8.38
N TYR A 109 19.71 8.74 7.73
CA TYR A 109 18.67 9.56 8.36
C TYR A 109 17.42 8.73 8.76
N PHE A 110 17.29 7.50 8.27
CA PHE A 110 16.10 6.68 8.44
C PHE A 110 16.37 5.45 9.32
N SER A 111 16.93 5.67 10.52
CA SER A 111 17.00 4.59 11.49
C SER A 111 15.59 4.15 11.91
N LEU A 112 15.35 2.83 12.05
CA LEU A 112 14.05 2.28 12.43
C LEU A 112 13.45 2.98 13.66
N ASP A 113 14.29 3.25 14.68
CA ASP A 113 13.84 3.93 15.90
C ASP A 113 13.34 5.34 15.64
N ASN A 114 14.04 6.11 14.78
CA ASN A 114 13.62 7.46 14.43
C ASN A 114 12.38 7.46 13.55
N VAL A 115 12.29 6.56 12.59
CA VAL A 115 11.10 6.41 11.73
C VAL A 115 9.87 6.04 12.57
N ARG A 116 10.00 5.08 13.48
CA ARG A 116 8.92 4.69 14.40
C ARG A 116 8.50 5.84 15.32
N LYS A 117 9.46 6.56 15.89
CA LYS A 117 9.17 7.76 16.69
C LYS A 117 8.47 8.83 15.87
N GLY A 118 8.87 9.02 14.61
CA GLY A 118 8.21 9.92 13.67
C GLY A 118 6.75 9.53 13.43
N ALA A 119 6.49 8.26 13.16
CA ALA A 119 5.14 7.75 12.94
C ALA A 119 4.25 7.89 14.20
N PHE A 120 4.80 7.61 15.38
CA PHE A 120 4.11 7.84 16.65
C PHE A 120 3.82 9.33 16.90
N MET A 121 4.80 10.20 16.64
CA MET A 121 4.65 11.65 16.78
C MET A 121 3.57 12.22 15.83
N VAL A 122 3.49 11.73 14.60
CA VAL A 122 2.42 12.10 13.67
C VAL A 122 1.06 11.68 14.22
N SER A 123 0.94 10.45 14.72
CA SER A 123 -0.29 9.93 15.33
C SER A 123 -0.69 10.74 16.59
N GLU A 124 0.28 11.14 17.41
CA GLU A 124 0.07 11.98 18.57
C GLU A 124 -0.45 13.37 18.16
N LYS A 125 0.16 14.01 17.17
CA LYS A 125 -0.26 15.33 16.68
C LYS A 125 -1.64 15.32 16.04
N LEU A 126 -1.97 14.30 15.26
CA LEU A 126 -3.25 14.21 14.56
C LEU A 126 -4.41 13.76 15.45
N PHE A 127 -4.15 12.83 16.36
CA PHE A 127 -5.20 12.11 17.08
C PHE A 127 -5.11 12.22 18.62
N GLY A 128 -4.05 12.84 19.14
CA GLY A 128 -3.82 13.00 20.59
C GLY A 128 -3.32 11.72 21.29
N MET A 129 -3.06 10.66 20.57
CA MET A 129 -2.66 9.35 21.11
C MET A 129 -1.25 9.41 21.71
N LYS A 130 -0.94 8.45 22.62
CA LYS A 130 0.41 8.24 23.13
C LYS A 130 0.79 6.78 23.07
N PHE A 131 2.06 6.53 22.80
CA PHE A 131 2.64 5.18 22.74
C PHE A 131 3.66 5.04 23.87
N GLN A 132 3.42 4.13 24.78
CA GLN A 132 4.31 3.86 25.91
C GLN A 132 4.88 2.44 25.78
N LYS A 133 6.20 2.30 25.71
CA LYS A 133 6.83 0.99 25.69
C LYS A 133 6.52 0.25 27.00
N VAL A 134 6.10 -1.01 26.89
CA VAL A 134 5.79 -1.89 28.00
C VAL A 134 6.75 -3.06 27.96
N GLU A 135 7.37 -3.38 29.10
CA GLU A 135 8.23 -4.54 29.26
C GLU A 135 7.52 -5.62 30.07
N GLY A 136 7.93 -6.89 29.90
CA GLY A 136 7.45 -8.03 30.68
C GLY A 136 6.11 -8.62 30.23
N LEU A 137 5.57 -8.18 29.07
CA LEU A 137 4.47 -8.88 28.42
C LEU A 137 5.00 -10.09 27.63
N ASP A 138 4.22 -11.16 27.61
CA ASP A 138 4.54 -12.34 26.80
C ASP A 138 4.52 -12.00 25.31
N THR A 139 5.59 -12.35 24.61
CA THR A 139 5.73 -12.18 23.16
C THR A 139 6.04 -13.53 22.51
N TYR A 140 5.60 -13.70 21.27
CA TYR A 140 5.85 -14.94 20.52
C TYR A 140 7.28 -15.03 19.94
N HIS A 141 8.05 -13.94 19.97
CA HIS A 141 9.45 -13.88 19.54
C HIS A 141 10.21 -12.82 20.34
N PRO A 142 11.51 -13.02 20.67
CA PRO A 142 12.29 -12.09 21.51
C PRO A 142 12.49 -10.69 20.90
N GLU A 143 12.42 -10.57 19.58
CA GLU A 143 12.57 -9.28 18.85
C GLU A 143 11.27 -8.47 18.78
N VAL A 144 10.15 -9.01 19.27
CA VAL A 144 8.87 -8.30 19.29
C VAL A 144 8.89 -7.29 20.44
N GLU A 145 8.66 -6.03 20.12
CA GLU A 145 8.48 -4.97 21.12
C GLU A 145 6.99 -4.71 21.34
N THR A 146 6.65 -4.30 22.55
CA THR A 146 5.26 -4.06 22.97
C THR A 146 5.07 -2.64 23.46
N PHE A 147 3.93 -2.05 23.10
CA PHE A 147 3.54 -0.70 23.49
C PHE A 147 2.10 -0.70 23.99
N GLU A 148 1.86 0.05 25.05
CA GLU A 148 0.52 0.47 25.41
C GLU A 148 0.17 1.73 24.62
N VAL A 149 -1.01 1.72 23.99
CA VAL A 149 -1.55 2.87 23.26
C VAL A 149 -2.62 3.53 24.13
N LEU A 150 -2.43 4.81 24.41
CA LEU A 150 -3.32 5.61 25.25
C LEU A 150 -4.00 6.71 24.44
N ASP A 151 -5.22 7.06 24.78
CA ASP A 151 -5.90 8.22 24.23
C ASP A 151 -5.39 9.52 24.89
N ALA A 152 -5.85 10.66 24.38
CA ALA A 152 -5.48 12.00 24.87
C ALA A 152 -5.78 12.20 26.35
N ASP A 153 -6.82 11.57 26.90
CA ASP A 153 -7.21 11.60 28.32
C ASP A 153 -6.43 10.60 29.20
N GLY A 154 -5.55 9.81 28.58
CA GLY A 154 -4.77 8.77 29.24
C GLY A 154 -5.49 7.44 29.38
N SER A 155 -6.69 7.27 28.82
CA SER A 155 -7.38 5.99 28.83
C SER A 155 -6.72 4.98 27.89
N HIS A 156 -6.77 3.69 28.25
CA HIS A 156 -6.22 2.60 27.46
C HIS A 156 -7.00 2.39 26.16
N LEU A 157 -6.31 2.47 25.01
CA LEU A 157 -6.87 2.19 23.68
C LEU A 157 -6.55 0.81 23.17
N ALA A 158 -5.29 0.36 23.31
CA ALA A 158 -4.85 -0.90 22.71
C ALA A 158 -3.52 -1.39 23.30
N LEU A 159 -3.21 -2.67 23.08
CA LEU A 159 -1.84 -3.17 23.11
C LEU A 159 -1.33 -3.31 21.66
N PHE A 160 -0.12 -2.82 21.44
CA PHE A 160 0.51 -2.80 20.14
C PHE A 160 1.82 -3.58 20.15
N TYR A 161 1.94 -4.56 19.25
CA TYR A 161 3.11 -5.40 19.06
C TYR A 161 3.78 -5.02 17.75
N THR A 162 5.11 -4.89 17.74
CA THR A 162 5.89 -4.62 16.53
C THR A 162 6.90 -5.72 16.29
N ASP A 163 6.79 -6.38 15.14
CA ASP A 163 7.62 -7.50 14.69
C ASP A 163 8.26 -7.15 13.34
N TYR A 164 9.38 -6.43 13.36
CA TYR A 164 9.87 -5.73 12.19
C TYR A 164 10.99 -6.44 11.41
N PHE A 165 11.65 -7.46 11.97
CA PHE A 165 12.80 -8.07 11.33
C PHE A 165 12.50 -9.40 10.63
N PRO A 166 13.18 -9.71 9.51
CA PRO A 166 13.01 -10.97 8.79
C PRO A 166 13.58 -12.14 9.58
N ARG A 167 12.99 -13.32 9.42
CA ARG A 167 13.49 -14.60 9.91
C ARG A 167 13.00 -15.75 9.04
N ALA A 168 13.63 -16.92 9.10
CA ALA A 168 13.35 -18.06 8.23
C ALA A 168 11.88 -18.55 8.26
N THR A 169 11.18 -18.35 9.36
CA THR A 169 9.78 -18.78 9.53
C THR A 169 8.76 -17.68 9.24
N LYS A 170 9.21 -16.47 8.89
CA LYS A 170 8.34 -15.33 8.57
C LYS A 170 8.14 -15.22 7.06
N ARG A 171 6.90 -14.99 6.61
CA ARG A 171 6.61 -14.68 5.21
C ARG A 171 7.17 -13.31 4.84
N ALA A 172 7.49 -13.11 3.56
CA ALA A 172 7.88 -11.83 3.00
C ALA A 172 6.71 -10.83 2.98
N GLY A 173 7.03 -9.55 2.88
CA GLY A 173 6.07 -8.44 2.89
C GLY A 173 5.88 -7.86 4.28
N ALA A 174 4.89 -6.97 4.39
CA ALA A 174 4.46 -6.39 5.66
C ALA A 174 2.95 -6.55 5.79
N TRP A 175 2.45 -6.53 7.02
CA TRP A 175 1.01 -6.61 7.29
C TRP A 175 0.69 -6.23 8.73
N MET A 176 -0.53 -5.80 8.94
CA MET A 176 -1.16 -5.66 10.26
C MET A 176 -2.11 -6.83 10.51
N ASN A 177 -2.17 -7.32 11.76
CA ASN A 177 -3.19 -8.24 12.22
C ASN A 177 -3.75 -7.84 13.59
N ASN A 178 -5.03 -8.11 13.78
CA ASN A 178 -5.61 -8.17 15.13
C ASN A 178 -5.29 -9.53 15.77
N ILE A 179 -4.71 -9.49 16.97
CA ILE A 179 -4.63 -10.66 17.86
C ILE A 179 -5.96 -10.78 18.63
N VAL A 180 -6.49 -9.61 19.01
CA VAL A 180 -7.82 -9.46 19.63
C VAL A 180 -8.51 -8.29 18.95
N ASP A 181 -9.75 -8.51 18.51
CA ASP A 181 -10.59 -7.45 17.93
C ASP A 181 -11.21 -6.57 19.03
N ALA A 182 -11.42 -5.29 18.70
CA ALA A 182 -12.22 -4.44 19.56
C ALA A 182 -13.70 -4.83 19.51
N SER A 183 -14.38 -4.75 20.66
CA SER A 183 -15.83 -4.93 20.73
C SER A 183 -16.42 -4.23 21.98
N ASN A 184 -17.71 -3.94 21.92
CA ASN A 184 -18.46 -3.40 23.05
C ASN A 184 -19.82 -4.11 23.15
N ILE A 185 -19.75 -5.43 23.42
CA ILE A 185 -20.93 -6.27 23.55
C ILE A 185 -21.36 -6.25 25.03
N ASP A 186 -22.66 -5.98 25.26
CA ASP A 186 -23.27 -5.95 26.60
C ASP A 186 -22.58 -5.02 27.61
N GLY A 187 -21.90 -3.98 27.11
CA GLY A 187 -21.17 -3.01 27.94
C GLY A 187 -19.77 -3.44 28.34
N GLU A 188 -19.30 -4.59 27.88
CA GLU A 188 -17.90 -5.03 28.01
C GLU A 188 -17.06 -4.42 26.90
N ASN A 189 -16.29 -3.38 27.22
CA ASN A 189 -15.40 -2.72 26.28
C ASN A 189 -14.08 -3.48 26.14
N GLN A 190 -14.04 -4.46 25.24
CA GLN A 190 -12.82 -5.18 24.89
C GLN A 190 -11.96 -4.31 23.98
N ARG A 191 -10.77 -3.94 24.47
CA ARG A 191 -9.81 -3.18 23.67
C ARG A 191 -8.93 -4.11 22.84
N PRO A 192 -8.48 -3.67 21.64
CA PRO A 192 -7.79 -4.52 20.69
C PRO A 192 -6.34 -4.79 21.10
N MET A 193 -5.83 -5.94 20.66
CA MET A 193 -4.42 -6.26 20.62
C MET A 193 -4.00 -6.40 19.17
N ILE A 194 -3.06 -5.58 18.73
CA ILE A 194 -2.68 -5.44 17.32
C ILE A 194 -1.20 -5.70 17.15
N VAL A 195 -0.83 -6.35 16.04
CA VAL A 195 0.55 -6.54 15.65
C VAL A 195 0.80 -5.99 14.26
N ASN A 196 1.86 -5.21 14.12
CA ASN A 196 2.45 -4.87 12.83
C ASN A 196 3.67 -5.74 12.59
N VAL A 197 3.68 -6.40 11.45
CA VAL A 197 4.76 -7.29 11.01
C VAL A 197 5.43 -6.69 9.79
N GLY A 198 6.75 -6.60 9.82
CA GLY A 198 7.57 -6.15 8.70
C GLY A 198 8.71 -7.13 8.40
N ASN A 199 9.48 -6.83 7.38
CA ASN A 199 10.72 -7.50 7.02
C ASN A 199 11.78 -6.44 6.68
N PHE A 200 11.96 -5.48 7.59
CA PHE A 200 12.86 -4.36 7.40
C PHE A 200 14.31 -4.75 7.52
N THR A 201 15.20 -3.94 6.92
CA THR A 201 16.64 -4.11 7.01
C THR A 201 17.08 -4.27 8.47
N ALA A 202 17.60 -5.45 8.82
CA ALA A 202 18.02 -5.75 10.18
C ALA A 202 19.30 -4.97 10.57
N PRO A 203 19.50 -4.68 11.88
CA PRO A 203 20.73 -4.07 12.35
C PRO A 203 21.92 -5.04 12.14
N THR A 204 23.13 -4.46 12.06
CA THR A 204 24.38 -5.21 12.07
C THR A 204 25.08 -5.04 13.41
N ALA A 205 26.30 -5.60 13.57
CA ALA A 205 27.08 -5.39 14.77
C ALA A 205 27.50 -3.93 14.98
N ASP A 206 27.67 -3.17 13.87
CA ASP A 206 28.24 -1.83 13.86
C ASP A 206 27.22 -0.74 13.49
N THR A 207 26.05 -1.10 12.95
CA THR A 207 25.05 -0.15 12.50
C THR A 207 23.65 -0.52 12.98
N PRO A 208 22.81 0.46 13.39
CA PRO A 208 21.41 0.20 13.67
C PRO A 208 20.66 -0.23 12.40
N SER A 209 19.41 -0.65 12.55
CA SER A 209 18.52 -0.84 11.40
C SER A 209 18.35 0.50 10.67
N LEU A 210 18.82 0.59 9.44
CA LEU A 210 18.71 1.77 8.57
C LEU A 210 17.79 1.43 7.40
N LEU A 211 16.62 2.06 7.37
CA LEU A 211 15.58 1.82 6.38
C LEU A 211 15.86 2.56 5.07
N ASN A 212 15.34 2.05 3.97
CA ASN A 212 15.18 2.84 2.76
C ASN A 212 13.82 3.61 2.79
N ILE A 213 13.55 4.40 1.76
CA ILE A 213 12.32 5.19 1.70
C ILE A 213 11.06 4.31 1.62
N ASP A 214 11.13 3.20 0.88
CA ASP A 214 9.99 2.28 0.75
C ASP A 214 9.71 1.56 2.07
N GLU A 215 10.74 1.11 2.78
CA GLU A 215 10.59 0.54 4.13
C GLU A 215 10.04 1.58 5.12
N THR A 216 10.45 2.84 4.98
CA THR A 216 9.95 3.95 5.81
C THR A 216 8.46 4.19 5.55
N ARG A 217 8.03 4.29 4.29
CA ARG A 217 6.61 4.40 3.93
C ARG A 217 5.82 3.20 4.42
N THR A 218 6.35 1.98 4.24
CA THR A 218 5.72 0.75 4.71
C THR A 218 5.45 0.79 6.22
N LEU A 219 6.37 1.31 7.05
CA LEU A 219 6.14 1.44 8.48
C LEU A 219 4.97 2.38 8.79
N PHE A 220 4.86 3.51 8.10
CA PHE A 220 3.73 4.44 8.24
C PHE A 220 2.42 3.80 7.74
N HIS A 221 2.47 3.07 6.63
CA HIS A 221 1.36 2.30 6.06
C HIS A 221 0.79 1.32 7.09
N GLU A 222 1.63 0.44 7.62
CA GLU A 222 1.19 -0.56 8.60
C GLU A 222 0.67 0.08 9.89
N LEU A 223 1.27 1.23 10.29
CA LEU A 223 0.72 1.99 11.42
C LEU A 223 -0.66 2.57 11.09
N GLY A 224 -0.93 2.97 9.85
CA GLY A 224 -2.25 3.43 9.43
C GLY A 224 -3.34 2.36 9.60
N HIS A 225 -3.05 1.10 9.24
CA HIS A 225 -3.92 -0.02 9.56
C HIS A 225 -4.07 -0.22 11.08
N ALA A 226 -2.98 -0.11 11.83
CA ALA A 226 -3.03 -0.23 13.28
C ALA A 226 -3.88 0.88 13.93
N LEU A 227 -3.79 2.13 13.44
CA LEU A 227 -4.63 3.25 13.88
C LEU A 227 -6.12 2.96 13.68
N HIS A 228 -6.49 2.37 12.54
CA HIS A 228 -7.86 1.93 12.29
C HIS A 228 -8.32 0.90 13.35
N GLY A 229 -7.43 -0.01 13.75
CA GLY A 229 -7.70 -0.97 14.81
C GLY A 229 -7.77 -0.35 16.21
N PHE A 230 -6.81 0.52 16.59
CA PHE A 230 -6.74 1.14 17.92
C PHE A 230 -7.95 2.01 18.23
N LEU A 231 -8.37 2.81 17.26
CA LEU A 231 -9.39 3.86 17.43
C LEU A 231 -10.81 3.37 17.24
N THR A 232 -11.02 2.19 16.67
CA THR A 232 -12.36 1.67 16.38
C THR A 232 -13.25 1.63 17.63
N GLN A 233 -14.51 2.09 17.48
CA GLN A 233 -15.51 2.21 18.56
C GLN A 233 -16.79 1.39 18.27
N VAL A 234 -16.63 0.29 17.57
CA VAL A 234 -17.75 -0.54 17.13
C VAL A 234 -18.25 -1.49 18.22
N LYS A 235 -19.51 -1.88 18.10
CA LYS A 235 -20.12 -2.85 19.02
C LYS A 235 -19.65 -4.29 18.75
N TYR A 236 -19.54 -4.69 17.48
CA TYR A 236 -19.29 -6.06 17.08
C TYR A 236 -17.88 -6.21 16.49
N PRO A 237 -17.14 -7.28 16.88
CA PRO A 237 -15.80 -7.51 16.36
C PRO A 237 -15.75 -7.75 14.85
N SER A 238 -16.83 -8.26 14.26
CA SER A 238 -16.92 -8.52 12.81
C SER A 238 -16.88 -7.27 11.91
N VAL A 239 -17.00 -6.09 12.49
CA VAL A 239 -16.89 -4.79 11.82
C VAL A 239 -15.81 -3.91 12.46
N SER A 240 -14.91 -4.49 13.24
CA SER A 240 -13.84 -3.79 13.96
C SER A 240 -12.67 -3.46 13.05
N GLY A 241 -12.13 -2.26 13.18
CA GLY A 241 -10.89 -1.83 12.55
C GLY A 241 -10.86 -2.11 11.05
N THR A 242 -9.95 -2.97 10.61
CA THR A 242 -9.75 -3.34 9.20
C THR A 242 -10.79 -4.32 8.63
N SER A 243 -11.82 -4.70 9.42
CA SER A 243 -12.96 -5.51 8.96
C SER A 243 -13.96 -4.65 8.17
N VAL A 244 -13.52 -4.07 7.07
CA VAL A 244 -14.23 -3.15 6.17
C VAL A 244 -14.22 -3.68 4.74
N ALA A 245 -14.90 -2.98 3.82
CA ALA A 245 -14.82 -3.28 2.40
C ALA A 245 -13.35 -3.25 1.92
N ARG A 246 -12.96 -4.22 1.06
CA ARG A 246 -11.57 -4.38 0.61
C ARG A 246 -10.99 -3.12 -0.04
N ASP A 247 -11.80 -2.42 -0.82
CA ASP A 247 -11.43 -1.19 -1.52
C ASP A 247 -11.52 0.07 -0.65
N PHE A 248 -11.75 -0.10 0.66
CA PHE A 248 -11.68 0.96 1.67
C PHE A 248 -10.55 0.73 2.68
N VAL A 249 -10.14 -0.52 2.86
CA VAL A 249 -9.21 -0.92 3.94
C VAL A 249 -7.86 -0.23 3.85
N GLU A 250 -7.41 0.11 2.63
CA GLU A 250 -6.10 0.75 2.40
C GLU A 250 -6.13 2.28 2.57
N LEU A 251 -7.31 2.92 2.72
CA LEU A 251 -7.38 4.37 2.94
C LEU A 251 -6.61 4.83 4.19
N PRO A 252 -6.79 4.22 5.39
CA PRO A 252 -6.05 4.64 6.58
C PRO A 252 -4.55 4.37 6.49
N SER A 253 -4.13 3.33 5.77
CA SER A 253 -2.73 2.99 5.60
C SER A 253 -2.03 3.89 4.60
N GLN A 254 -2.58 4.04 3.40
CA GLN A 254 -1.98 4.84 2.33
C GLN A 254 -1.94 6.33 2.67
N ILE A 255 -2.97 6.88 3.32
CA ILE A 255 -2.96 8.30 3.70
C ILE A 255 -1.81 8.62 4.68
N MET A 256 -1.44 7.69 5.56
CA MET A 256 -0.34 7.89 6.49
C MET A 256 1.03 7.95 5.79
N GLU A 257 1.18 7.35 4.63
CA GLU A 257 2.41 7.40 3.83
C GLU A 257 2.80 8.82 3.39
N HIS A 258 1.81 9.71 3.23
CA HIS A 258 2.08 11.10 2.87
C HIS A 258 2.91 11.80 3.94
N TRP A 259 2.58 11.60 5.23
CA TRP A 259 3.37 12.20 6.33
C TRP A 259 4.80 11.69 6.39
N ALA A 260 5.06 10.45 5.95
CA ALA A 260 6.41 9.89 5.98
C ALA A 260 7.43 10.73 5.19
N ILE A 261 6.97 11.42 4.13
CA ILE A 261 7.84 12.17 3.21
C ILE A 261 7.55 13.68 3.17
N GLU A 262 6.60 14.17 3.97
CA GLU A 262 6.36 15.61 4.07
C GLU A 262 7.59 16.33 4.65
N PRO A 263 8.07 17.41 4.01
CA PRO A 263 9.29 18.09 4.43
C PRO A 263 9.32 18.51 5.91
N GLU A 264 8.18 19.01 6.41
CA GLU A 264 8.05 19.40 7.81
C GLU A 264 8.22 18.19 8.74
N VAL A 265 7.66 17.04 8.38
CA VAL A 265 7.73 15.81 9.17
C VAL A 265 9.12 15.19 9.10
N LEU A 266 9.73 15.16 7.91
CA LEU A 266 11.10 14.67 7.72
C LEU A 266 12.08 15.40 8.65
N LYS A 267 11.99 16.72 8.77
CA LYS A 267 12.84 17.50 9.68
C LYS A 267 12.68 17.13 11.16
N MET A 268 11.53 16.58 11.54
CA MET A 268 11.26 16.21 12.92
C MET A 268 11.82 14.83 13.28
N TYR A 269 11.85 13.86 12.33
CA TYR A 269 12.23 12.49 12.67
C TYR A 269 13.42 11.94 11.89
N ALA A 270 13.71 12.43 10.69
CA ALA A 270 14.80 11.94 9.87
C ALA A 270 16.12 12.53 10.35
N LEU A 271 16.64 11.96 11.44
CA LEU A 271 17.87 12.39 12.11
C LEU A 271 19.00 11.41 11.80
N HIS A 272 20.16 11.91 11.42
CA HIS A 272 21.35 11.11 11.13
C HIS A 272 21.72 10.25 12.35
N TYR A 273 21.87 8.95 12.17
CA TYR A 273 21.99 7.98 13.28
C TYR A 273 23.24 8.17 14.14
N GLU A 274 24.32 8.75 13.59
CA GLU A 274 25.57 9.03 14.34
C GLU A 274 25.60 10.44 14.91
N THR A 275 25.20 11.47 14.13
CA THR A 275 25.35 12.88 14.53
C THR A 275 24.10 13.45 15.21
N GLY A 276 22.93 12.85 14.98
CA GLY A 276 21.65 13.37 15.44
C GLY A 276 21.15 14.59 14.67
N GLU A 277 21.87 15.02 13.63
CA GLU A 277 21.48 16.17 12.82
C GLU A 277 20.29 15.81 11.91
N PRO A 278 19.32 16.72 11.70
CA PRO A 278 18.20 16.47 10.81
C PRO A 278 18.65 16.45 9.36
N ILE A 279 17.85 15.73 8.53
CA ILE A 279 18.01 15.69 7.08
C ILE A 279 18.04 17.11 6.50
N THR A 280 18.94 17.34 5.56
CA THR A 280 19.17 18.69 4.99
C THR A 280 18.07 19.10 4.01
N ASP A 281 17.82 20.41 3.88
CA ASP A 281 16.90 20.96 2.87
C ASP A 281 17.30 20.55 1.46
N GLU A 282 18.59 20.39 1.18
CA GLU A 282 19.09 19.93 -0.12
C GLU A 282 18.65 18.50 -0.41
N LEU A 283 18.78 17.57 0.53
CA LEU A 283 18.34 16.17 0.37
C LEU A 283 16.83 16.10 0.22
N ILE A 284 16.07 16.86 1.01
CA ILE A 284 14.60 16.94 0.88
C ILE A 284 14.21 17.44 -0.53
N ALA A 285 14.86 18.49 -1.03
CA ALA A 285 14.59 19.01 -2.37
C ALA A 285 14.91 17.98 -3.46
N LYS A 286 16.01 17.22 -3.34
CA LYS A 286 16.33 16.11 -4.25
C LYS A 286 15.28 14.99 -4.20
N MET A 287 14.81 14.62 -3.00
CA MET A 287 13.72 13.65 -2.84
C MET A 287 12.44 14.12 -3.53
N GLN A 288 12.05 15.38 -3.32
CA GLN A 288 10.87 15.96 -3.97
C GLN A 288 11.01 16.01 -5.50
N ALA A 289 12.17 16.40 -6.01
CA ALA A 289 12.43 16.42 -7.45
C ALA A 289 12.38 15.02 -8.07
N ALA A 290 12.74 13.98 -7.33
CA ALA A 290 12.70 12.59 -7.76
C ALA A 290 11.35 11.91 -7.53
N SER A 291 10.37 12.54 -6.88
CA SER A 291 9.13 11.89 -6.42
C SER A 291 8.26 11.31 -7.53
N SER A 292 8.30 11.90 -8.73
CA SER A 292 7.56 11.40 -9.90
C SER A 292 8.45 10.68 -10.94
N PHE A 293 9.72 10.43 -10.58
CA PHE A 293 10.64 9.69 -11.44
C PHE A 293 10.23 8.22 -11.52
N ASN A 294 10.23 7.65 -12.74
CA ASN A 294 9.82 6.28 -13.01
C ASN A 294 8.33 5.96 -12.68
N SER A 295 7.51 6.96 -12.37
CA SER A 295 6.12 6.73 -11.94
C SER A 295 5.21 6.24 -13.06
N GLY A 296 5.55 6.47 -14.33
CA GLY A 296 4.86 5.86 -15.47
C GLY A 296 4.99 4.34 -15.45
N PHE A 297 6.22 3.84 -15.32
CA PHE A 297 6.50 2.41 -15.16
C PHE A 297 5.79 1.81 -13.95
N GLU A 298 5.99 2.38 -12.77
CA GLU A 298 5.41 1.89 -11.51
C GLU A 298 3.88 1.84 -11.56
N THR A 299 3.27 2.86 -12.18
CA THR A 299 1.81 2.87 -12.38
C THR A 299 1.38 1.77 -13.34
N MET A 300 2.08 1.56 -14.45
CA MET A 300 1.74 0.48 -15.38
C MET A 300 1.93 -0.91 -14.76
N GLU A 301 2.95 -1.13 -13.93
CA GLU A 301 3.12 -2.38 -13.20
C GLU A 301 1.93 -2.67 -12.27
N LEU A 302 1.55 -1.67 -11.46
CA LEU A 302 0.48 -1.82 -10.46
C LEU A 302 -0.89 -1.97 -11.12
N VAL A 303 -1.22 -1.08 -12.07
CA VAL A 303 -2.50 -1.14 -12.81
C VAL A 303 -2.58 -2.39 -13.69
N GLY A 304 -1.48 -2.77 -14.32
CA GLY A 304 -1.41 -4.00 -15.12
C GLY A 304 -1.73 -5.25 -14.32
N ALA A 305 -1.19 -5.34 -13.09
CA ALA A 305 -1.53 -6.44 -12.18
C ALA A 305 -3.02 -6.44 -11.79
N ALA A 306 -3.59 -5.26 -11.51
CA ALA A 306 -5.01 -5.12 -11.19
C ALA A 306 -5.91 -5.47 -12.40
N LEU A 307 -5.56 -5.04 -13.60
CA LEU A 307 -6.27 -5.41 -14.82
C LEU A 307 -6.20 -6.91 -15.10
N LEU A 308 -5.03 -7.53 -14.87
CA LEU A 308 -4.89 -8.98 -15.03
C LEU A 308 -5.76 -9.76 -14.03
N ASP A 309 -5.85 -9.31 -12.77
CA ASP A 309 -6.76 -9.88 -11.77
C ASP A 309 -8.23 -9.77 -12.23
N MET A 310 -8.65 -8.58 -12.68
CA MET A 310 -9.99 -8.36 -13.20
C MET A 310 -10.29 -9.28 -14.40
N GLU A 311 -9.41 -9.33 -15.39
CA GLU A 311 -9.58 -10.14 -16.60
C GLU A 311 -9.67 -11.64 -16.29
N PHE A 312 -8.86 -12.15 -15.32
CA PHE A 312 -8.99 -13.53 -14.87
C PHE A 312 -10.39 -13.87 -14.35
N HIS A 313 -11.08 -12.93 -13.72
CA HIS A 313 -12.32 -13.18 -12.99
C HIS A 313 -13.58 -12.65 -13.68
N MET A 314 -13.43 -11.91 -14.78
CA MET A 314 -14.53 -11.45 -15.63
C MET A 314 -14.92 -12.49 -16.72
N LEU A 315 -14.18 -13.61 -16.83
CA LEU A 315 -14.55 -14.69 -17.72
C LEU A 315 -15.77 -15.44 -17.19
N ASN A 316 -16.66 -15.81 -18.10
CA ASN A 316 -17.83 -16.66 -17.84
C ASN A 316 -17.63 -18.11 -18.32
N ASP A 317 -16.52 -18.41 -19.00
CA ASP A 317 -16.15 -19.77 -19.43
C ASP A 317 -14.63 -19.94 -19.38
N TYR A 318 -14.19 -21.02 -18.75
CA TYR A 318 -12.77 -21.40 -18.65
C TYR A 318 -12.44 -22.67 -19.45
N THR A 319 -13.28 -23.02 -20.44
CA THR A 319 -12.99 -24.16 -21.32
C THR A 319 -11.73 -23.88 -22.14
N GLY A 320 -10.74 -24.76 -22.05
CA GLY A 320 -9.46 -24.58 -22.73
C GLY A 320 -8.57 -23.45 -22.19
N PHE A 321 -8.86 -22.96 -20.99
CA PHE A 321 -8.06 -21.91 -20.37
C PHE A 321 -6.61 -22.37 -20.16
N GLU A 322 -5.65 -21.55 -20.65
CA GLU A 322 -4.22 -21.73 -20.44
C GLU A 322 -3.65 -20.40 -19.92
N ALA A 323 -3.01 -20.46 -18.74
CA ALA A 323 -2.65 -19.26 -17.98
C ALA A 323 -1.70 -18.31 -18.73
N ASN A 324 -0.65 -18.84 -19.40
CA ASN A 324 0.31 -18.00 -20.09
C ASN A 324 -0.25 -17.38 -21.37
N ALA A 325 -1.06 -18.14 -22.13
CA ALA A 325 -1.72 -17.63 -23.34
C ALA A 325 -2.74 -16.55 -23.00
N PHE A 326 -3.50 -16.76 -21.92
CA PHE A 326 -4.45 -15.76 -21.42
C PHE A 326 -3.73 -14.48 -20.97
N GLU A 327 -2.70 -14.58 -20.15
CA GLU A 327 -1.88 -13.46 -19.69
C GLU A 327 -1.34 -12.64 -20.87
N LYS A 328 -0.82 -13.34 -21.90
CA LYS A 328 -0.36 -12.70 -23.13
C LYS A 328 -1.52 -11.96 -23.84
N SER A 329 -2.69 -12.58 -23.92
CA SER A 329 -3.85 -11.95 -24.57
C SER A 329 -4.31 -10.69 -23.81
N VAL A 330 -4.22 -10.68 -22.49
CA VAL A 330 -4.49 -9.50 -21.67
C VAL A 330 -3.45 -8.41 -21.92
N ALA A 331 -2.16 -8.75 -21.95
CA ALA A 331 -1.10 -7.80 -22.28
C ALA A 331 -1.32 -7.13 -23.65
N ASP A 332 -1.66 -7.92 -24.66
CA ASP A 332 -1.97 -7.41 -26.00
C ASP A 332 -3.24 -6.51 -25.98
N LYS A 333 -4.29 -6.91 -25.23
CA LYS A 333 -5.55 -6.18 -25.11
C LYS A 333 -5.38 -4.79 -24.49
N ILE A 334 -4.61 -4.71 -23.38
CA ILE A 334 -4.38 -3.43 -22.69
C ILE A 334 -3.26 -2.60 -23.31
N GLY A 335 -2.53 -3.13 -24.28
CA GLY A 335 -1.40 -2.46 -24.91
C GLY A 335 -0.21 -2.29 -23.97
N LEU A 336 0.11 -3.33 -23.19
CA LEU A 336 1.28 -3.34 -22.31
C LEU A 336 2.55 -3.12 -23.12
N LEU A 337 3.41 -2.21 -22.69
CA LEU A 337 4.67 -1.92 -23.37
C LEU A 337 5.59 -3.15 -23.31
N PRO A 338 6.29 -3.49 -24.40
CA PRO A 338 7.16 -4.67 -24.42
C PRO A 338 8.31 -4.61 -23.40
N GLN A 339 8.67 -3.40 -22.97
CA GLN A 339 9.68 -3.18 -21.94
C GLN A 339 9.16 -3.32 -20.50
N ILE A 340 7.86 -3.58 -20.34
CA ILE A 340 7.23 -3.72 -19.03
C ILE A 340 6.59 -5.10 -18.94
N ALA A 341 6.99 -5.88 -17.94
CA ALA A 341 6.34 -7.14 -17.61
C ALA A 341 5.22 -6.92 -16.58
N PHE A 342 4.23 -7.82 -16.54
CA PHE A 342 3.32 -7.82 -15.40
C PHE A 342 4.09 -8.02 -14.09
N ARG A 343 3.76 -7.23 -13.08
CA ARG A 343 4.32 -7.31 -11.73
C ARG A 343 4.24 -8.72 -11.16
N TYR A 344 3.15 -9.42 -11.45
CA TYR A 344 2.92 -10.81 -11.08
C TYR A 344 2.45 -11.60 -12.30
N ARG A 345 3.09 -12.74 -12.53
CA ARG A 345 2.58 -13.76 -13.44
C ARG A 345 1.54 -14.60 -12.69
N GLY A 346 0.52 -15.09 -13.38
CA GLY A 346 -0.53 -15.92 -12.78
C GLY A 346 0.00 -16.96 -11.78
N PRO A 347 1.02 -17.80 -12.14
CA PRO A 347 1.53 -18.86 -11.27
C PRO A 347 2.07 -18.44 -9.90
N TYR A 348 2.43 -17.19 -9.70
CA TYR A 348 2.94 -16.67 -8.42
C TYR A 348 2.23 -15.40 -7.93
N PHE A 349 1.04 -15.12 -8.45
CA PHE A 349 0.22 -14.02 -7.99
C PHE A 349 -0.50 -14.39 -6.68
N SER A 350 0.27 -14.46 -5.59
CA SER A 350 -0.20 -14.94 -4.29
C SER A 350 -1.34 -14.10 -3.70
N HIS A 351 -1.33 -12.79 -3.87
CA HIS A 351 -2.43 -11.91 -3.44
C HIS A 351 -3.78 -12.42 -3.94
N VAL A 352 -3.85 -12.74 -5.23
CA VAL A 352 -5.09 -13.14 -5.91
C VAL A 352 -5.44 -14.62 -5.67
N PHE A 353 -4.45 -15.52 -5.70
CA PHE A 353 -4.73 -16.95 -5.66
C PHE A 353 -4.62 -17.58 -4.26
N SER A 354 -3.98 -16.92 -3.29
CA SER A 354 -3.84 -17.43 -1.91
C SER A 354 -4.00 -16.38 -0.81
N GLY A 355 -3.96 -15.09 -1.15
CA GLY A 355 -3.95 -13.97 -0.19
C GLY A 355 -5.31 -13.31 0.08
N GLY A 356 -6.40 -13.77 -0.57
CA GLY A 356 -7.74 -13.20 -0.36
C GLY A 356 -8.05 -11.94 -1.19
N TYR A 357 -7.18 -11.54 -2.13
CA TYR A 357 -7.36 -10.40 -3.04
C TYR A 357 -7.92 -10.79 -4.42
N ALA A 358 -8.64 -11.90 -4.53
CA ALA A 358 -9.31 -12.26 -5.78
C ALA A 358 -10.34 -11.19 -6.18
N VAL A 359 -10.22 -10.63 -7.39
CA VAL A 359 -10.96 -9.43 -7.83
C VAL A 359 -10.72 -8.23 -6.90
N GLY A 360 -9.62 -8.23 -6.16
CA GLY A 360 -9.37 -7.26 -5.11
C GLY A 360 -8.06 -6.48 -5.28
N TYR A 361 -7.26 -6.76 -6.30
CA TYR A 361 -6.00 -6.05 -6.47
C TYR A 361 -6.18 -4.58 -6.88
N TYR A 362 -7.30 -4.25 -7.53
CA TYR A 362 -7.69 -2.87 -7.84
C TYR A 362 -7.86 -2.00 -6.58
N SER A 363 -8.09 -2.61 -5.42
CA SER A 363 -8.37 -1.92 -4.16
C SER A 363 -7.27 -0.96 -3.74
N TYR A 364 -6.01 -1.27 -4.04
CA TYR A 364 -4.88 -0.36 -3.79
C TYR A 364 -5.04 0.97 -4.53
N LEU A 365 -5.42 0.90 -5.82
CA LEU A 365 -5.63 2.10 -6.64
C LEU A 365 -6.94 2.82 -6.32
N TRP A 366 -7.98 2.05 -5.96
CA TRP A 366 -9.24 2.64 -5.50
C TRP A 366 -9.03 3.43 -4.22
N ALA A 367 -8.36 2.83 -3.24
CA ALA A 367 -8.05 3.49 -1.98
C ALA A 367 -7.04 4.64 -2.14
N GLU A 368 -6.10 4.55 -3.10
CA GLU A 368 -5.17 5.63 -3.43
C GLU A 368 -5.89 6.87 -4.01
N VAL A 369 -7.02 6.69 -4.71
CA VAL A 369 -7.89 7.82 -5.05
C VAL A 369 -8.49 8.46 -3.81
N LEU A 370 -8.94 7.63 -2.85
CA LEU A 370 -9.50 8.13 -1.59
C LEU A 370 -8.44 8.85 -0.74
N ASP A 371 -7.25 8.26 -0.62
CA ASP A 371 -6.18 8.82 0.21
C ASP A 371 -5.62 10.13 -0.39
N ALA A 372 -5.35 10.16 -1.69
CA ALA A 372 -4.82 11.33 -2.36
C ALA A 372 -5.77 12.54 -2.25
N ASP A 373 -7.07 12.33 -2.53
CA ASP A 373 -8.08 13.38 -2.36
C ASP A 373 -8.33 13.69 -0.87
N GLY A 374 -8.29 12.67 -0.01
CA GLY A 374 -8.42 12.83 1.44
C GLY A 374 -7.28 13.66 2.05
N PHE A 375 -6.03 13.45 1.59
CA PHE A 375 -4.88 14.20 2.05
C PHE A 375 -4.91 15.68 1.62
N GLU A 376 -5.58 16.02 0.49
CA GLU A 376 -5.80 17.41 0.11
C GLU A 376 -6.55 18.19 1.22
N ALA A 377 -7.44 17.56 2.00
CA ALA A 377 -8.09 18.23 3.13
C ALA A 377 -7.09 18.71 4.19
N PHE A 378 -6.00 17.97 4.40
CA PHE A 378 -4.92 18.37 5.29
C PHE A 378 -4.00 19.40 4.63
N ARG A 379 -3.70 19.31 3.33
CA ARG A 379 -2.91 20.32 2.61
C ARG A 379 -3.59 21.68 2.59
N GLU A 380 -4.92 21.72 2.42
CA GLU A 380 -5.73 22.93 2.39
C GLU A 380 -5.73 23.69 3.74
N LYS A 381 -5.62 22.97 4.88
CA LYS A 381 -5.80 23.56 6.24
C LYS A 381 -4.54 23.50 7.09
N GLY A 382 -3.56 22.71 6.69
CA GLY A 382 -2.35 22.39 7.44
C GLY A 382 -2.27 20.91 7.76
N ILE A 383 -1.09 20.30 7.50
CA ILE A 383 -0.90 18.84 7.64
C ILE A 383 -1.13 18.29 9.07
N PHE A 384 -1.22 19.17 10.05
CA PHE A 384 -1.55 18.86 11.44
C PHE A 384 -2.77 19.63 11.94
N ASP A 385 -3.69 20.05 11.03
CA ASP A 385 -4.94 20.70 11.45
C ASP A 385 -5.76 19.77 12.35
N GLU A 386 -5.97 20.20 13.59
CA GLU A 386 -6.63 19.41 14.63
C GLU A 386 -8.08 19.05 14.27
N ALA A 387 -8.81 19.97 13.61
CA ALA A 387 -10.18 19.73 13.22
C ALA A 387 -10.29 18.68 12.11
N THR A 388 -9.38 18.72 11.13
CA THR A 388 -9.31 17.74 10.05
C THR A 388 -8.89 16.36 10.60
N GLY A 389 -7.86 16.31 11.48
CA GLY A 389 -7.45 15.09 12.16
C GLY A 389 -8.58 14.46 12.97
N ARG A 390 -9.32 15.28 13.74
CA ARG A 390 -10.50 14.82 14.48
C ARG A 390 -11.60 14.31 13.56
N SER A 391 -11.86 15.00 12.44
CA SER A 391 -12.86 14.55 11.46
C SER A 391 -12.48 13.22 10.83
N PHE A 392 -11.20 13.00 10.50
CA PHE A 392 -10.71 11.73 9.98
C PHE A 392 -10.84 10.61 11.03
N ARG A 393 -10.42 10.88 12.28
CA ARG A 393 -10.58 9.96 13.40
C ARG A 393 -12.03 9.53 13.58
N THR A 394 -12.96 10.47 13.74
CA THR A 394 -14.35 10.18 14.12
C THR A 394 -15.20 9.63 12.97
N ASN A 395 -14.92 10.02 11.73
CA ASN A 395 -15.72 9.59 10.57
C ASN A 395 -15.15 8.38 9.83
N ILE A 396 -13.85 8.09 9.98
CA ILE A 396 -13.19 6.96 9.31
C ILE A 396 -12.70 5.92 10.33
N LEU A 397 -11.74 6.29 11.19
CA LEU A 397 -11.02 5.34 12.03
C LEU A 397 -11.88 4.71 13.13
N GLU A 398 -12.74 5.51 13.79
CA GLU A 398 -13.61 5.01 14.87
C GLU A 398 -14.78 4.16 14.36
N MET A 399 -15.15 4.33 13.08
CA MET A 399 -16.37 3.72 12.52
C MET A 399 -16.17 2.28 12.06
N GLY A 400 -14.95 1.85 11.75
CA GLY A 400 -14.71 0.52 11.18
C GLY A 400 -15.67 0.22 10.03
N GLY A 401 -16.22 -0.98 9.99
CA GLY A 401 -17.19 -1.44 8.98
C GLY A 401 -18.67 -1.22 9.37
N SER A 402 -18.97 -0.31 10.30
CA SER A 402 -20.32 -0.11 10.82
C SER A 402 -21.29 0.62 9.88
N GLU A 403 -20.77 1.34 8.90
CA GLU A 403 -21.54 2.05 7.87
C GLU A 403 -20.92 1.91 6.47
N GLU A 404 -21.67 2.28 5.43
CA GLU A 404 -21.20 2.30 4.05
C GLU A 404 -19.96 3.22 3.90
N PRO A 405 -18.83 2.75 3.35
CA PRO A 405 -17.58 3.49 3.29
C PRO A 405 -17.67 4.84 2.59
N MET A 406 -18.44 4.94 1.48
CA MET A 406 -18.62 6.21 0.76
C MET A 406 -19.36 7.25 1.61
N THR A 407 -20.27 6.82 2.48
CA THR A 407 -20.95 7.71 3.45
C THR A 407 -19.96 8.27 4.47
N LEU A 408 -19.09 7.41 5.01
CA LEU A 408 -18.02 7.79 5.93
C LEU A 408 -17.05 8.78 5.28
N TYR A 409 -16.61 8.46 4.06
CA TYR A 409 -15.71 9.31 3.29
C TYR A 409 -16.30 10.71 3.04
N LYS A 410 -17.55 10.78 2.58
CA LYS A 410 -18.24 12.07 2.37
C LYS A 410 -18.40 12.90 3.64
N ARG A 411 -18.59 12.27 4.81
CA ARG A 411 -18.61 12.98 6.10
C ARG A 411 -17.25 13.60 6.42
N PHE A 412 -16.17 12.89 6.11
CA PHE A 412 -14.81 13.38 6.30
C PHE A 412 -14.44 14.46 5.28
N ARG A 413 -14.56 14.18 3.98
CA ARG A 413 -14.05 15.03 2.89
C ARG A 413 -15.04 16.10 2.45
N GLY A 414 -16.35 15.88 2.62
CA GLY A 414 -17.43 16.77 2.18
C GLY A 414 -17.89 16.55 0.74
N ALA A 415 -17.24 15.68 -0.03
CA ALA A 415 -17.51 15.37 -1.44
C ALA A 415 -17.19 13.91 -1.78
N GLU A 416 -17.53 13.48 -2.99
CA GLU A 416 -17.01 12.23 -3.57
C GLU A 416 -15.54 12.41 -3.93
N PRO A 417 -14.74 11.30 -3.89
CA PRO A 417 -13.32 11.35 -4.21
C PRO A 417 -13.08 11.70 -5.70
N ASN A 418 -12.02 12.48 -5.95
CA ASN A 418 -11.61 12.84 -7.31
C ASN A 418 -10.27 12.17 -7.65
N PRO A 419 -10.17 11.39 -8.74
CA PRO A 419 -8.93 10.73 -9.13
C PRO A 419 -7.83 11.71 -9.61
N GLU A 420 -8.13 12.97 -9.86
CA GLU A 420 -7.14 13.96 -10.30
C GLU A 420 -6.01 14.16 -9.28
N ALA A 421 -6.31 14.11 -7.98
CA ALA A 421 -5.29 14.23 -6.94
C ALA A 421 -4.26 13.11 -7.05
N LEU A 422 -4.70 11.86 -7.23
CA LEU A 422 -3.83 10.72 -7.50
C LEU A 422 -2.97 10.94 -8.76
N LEU A 423 -3.60 11.33 -9.86
CA LEU A 423 -2.88 11.52 -11.12
C LEU A 423 -1.81 12.62 -11.02
N ARG A 424 -2.09 13.73 -10.31
CA ARG A 424 -1.09 14.77 -10.01
C ARG A 424 0.03 14.24 -9.12
N ASN A 425 -0.28 13.55 -8.03
CA ASN A 425 0.73 13.00 -7.12
C ASN A 425 1.69 12.04 -7.83
N ARG A 426 1.19 11.27 -8.79
CA ARG A 426 2.00 10.41 -9.65
C ARG A 426 2.66 11.16 -10.82
N GLY A 427 2.42 12.47 -10.97
CA GLY A 427 2.94 13.28 -12.08
C GLY A 427 2.51 12.75 -13.46
N LEU A 428 1.28 12.22 -13.56
CA LEU A 428 0.68 11.73 -14.81
C LEU A 428 -0.11 12.82 -15.54
N ILE A 429 -0.52 13.84 -14.81
CA ILE A 429 -1.12 15.09 -15.31
C ILE A 429 -0.44 16.29 -14.63
N ASP A 430 -0.62 17.51 -15.21
CA ASP A 430 -0.12 18.78 -14.67
C ASP A 430 -0.89 19.26 -13.44
#